data_1faddf7db40b61a351c3f3a819e594d2
#
_entry.id   1faddf7db40b61a351c3f3a819e594d2
#
_cell.length_a   1.000
_cell.length_b   1.000
_cell.length_c   1.000
_cell.angle_alpha   90.00
_cell.angle_beta   90.00
_cell.angle_gamma   90.00
#
_symmetry.space_group_name_H-M   'P 1'
#
loop_
_entity.id
_entity.type
_entity.pdbx_description
1 polymer ?
#
loop_
_entity_poly.entity_id
_entity_poly.type
_entity_poly.pdbx_seq_one_letter_code
_entity_poly.pdbx_strand_id
1 'polypeptide(L)'
;MPIAVVTTIISAISIIAGSLLGALFSWIISKKMHNQKMQEEYKLIQENRKYEESYRAKEVCNNANVIRLDIANAIFQSIRSLQNTEERKNYLYLLPINKYYSQAVASLSDKYNLKELSYLYQLYGIIEKVNRDIYEWTIGDTDAYDKVKTGFETILYKMYGDNFRKVIIINPDKISYIELYKNDYTIKPYKDLLAKLDDLCLLENLLKEKTEGNIKK
;
A
#
# COMPACT_ATOMS: atom_id res chain seq x y z
N MET A 1 47.49 35.93 -67.02
CA MET A 1 46.36 36.25 -66.10
C MET A 1 46.85 37.27 -65.08
N PRO A 2 46.09 38.32 -64.76
CA PRO A 2 46.50 39.26 -63.73
C PRO A 2 46.52 38.56 -62.38
N ILE A 3 47.55 38.75 -61.56
CA ILE A 3 47.82 38.16 -60.30
C ILE A 3 46.60 38.36 -59.32
N ALA A 4 45.90 39.47 -59.47
CA ALA A 4 44.67 39.78 -58.73
C ALA A 4 43.53 38.76 -58.90
N VAL A 5 43.36 38.18 -60.11
CA VAL A 5 42.32 37.19 -60.37
C VAL A 5 42.64 35.84 -59.68
N VAL A 6 43.91 35.46 -59.69
CA VAL A 6 44.36 34.20 -59.06
C VAL A 6 44.19 34.28 -57.56
N THR A 7 44.53 35.39 -56.90
CA THR A 7 44.35 35.61 -55.47
C THR A 7 42.88 35.60 -55.05
N THR A 8 42.00 36.20 -55.86
CA THR A 8 40.55 36.19 -55.58
C THR A 8 39.95 34.80 -55.66
N ILE A 9 40.38 33.99 -56.62
CA ILE A 9 39.91 32.58 -56.75
C ILE A 9 40.40 31.72 -55.54
N ILE A 10 41.67 31.87 -55.16
CA ILE A 10 42.21 31.15 -54.01
C ILE A 10 41.46 31.54 -52.70
N SER A 11 41.22 32.83 -52.52
CA SER A 11 40.45 33.30 -51.33
C SER A 11 39.04 32.77 -51.36
N ALA A 12 38.33 32.75 -52.48
CA ALA A 12 36.98 32.19 -52.57
C ALA A 12 36.96 30.70 -52.28
N ILE A 13 37.89 29.91 -52.77
CA ILE A 13 38.01 28.47 -52.48
C ILE A 13 38.31 28.24 -51.03
N SER A 14 39.19 29.04 -50.41
CA SER A 14 39.52 28.92 -48.97
C SER A 14 38.33 29.22 -48.08
N ILE A 15 37.50 30.19 -48.41
CA ILE A 15 36.28 30.52 -47.66
C ILE A 15 35.26 29.38 -47.77
N ILE A 16 35.06 28.84 -48.97
CA ILE A 16 34.14 27.72 -49.18
C ILE A 16 34.62 26.47 -48.42
N ALA A 17 35.91 26.14 -48.52
CA ALA A 17 36.47 24.99 -47.78
C ALA A 17 36.37 25.17 -46.28
N GLY A 18 36.66 26.37 -45.75
CA GLY A 18 36.53 26.68 -44.33
C GLY A 18 35.10 26.58 -43.83
N SER A 19 34.11 27.08 -44.59
CA SER A 19 32.70 26.97 -44.23
C SER A 19 32.17 25.54 -44.23
N LEU A 20 32.58 24.72 -45.21
CA LEU A 20 32.23 23.30 -45.26
C LEU A 20 32.81 22.50 -44.09
N LEU A 21 34.10 22.73 -43.78
CA LEU A 21 34.72 22.07 -42.60
C LEU A 21 34.06 22.52 -41.31
N GLY A 22 33.77 23.82 -41.14
CA GLY A 22 33.03 24.32 -39.96
C GLY A 22 31.66 23.70 -39.80
N ALA A 23 30.90 23.56 -40.89
CA ALA A 23 29.59 22.91 -40.87
C ALA A 23 29.69 21.42 -40.53
N LEU A 24 30.67 20.69 -41.05
CA LEU A 24 30.91 19.29 -40.74
C LEU A 24 31.27 19.09 -39.25
N PHE A 25 32.19 19.87 -38.73
CA PHE A 25 32.54 19.80 -37.30
C PHE A 25 31.37 20.16 -36.40
N SER A 26 30.63 21.21 -36.74
CA SER A 26 29.42 21.59 -36.01
C SER A 26 28.38 20.47 -36.00
N TRP A 27 28.15 19.80 -37.13
CA TRP A 27 27.24 18.66 -37.23
C TRP A 27 27.70 17.47 -36.38
N ILE A 28 28.99 17.10 -36.43
CA ILE A 28 29.54 16.00 -35.60
C ILE A 28 29.40 16.28 -34.09
N ILE A 29 29.75 17.51 -33.67
CA ILE A 29 29.65 17.91 -32.27
C ILE A 29 28.20 17.93 -31.83
N SER A 30 27.30 18.50 -32.63
CA SER A 30 25.86 18.55 -32.35
C SER A 30 25.26 17.15 -32.21
N LYS A 31 25.60 16.23 -33.12
CA LYS A 31 25.16 14.84 -33.07
C LYS A 31 25.67 14.13 -31.81
N LYS A 32 26.94 14.34 -31.45
CA LYS A 32 27.52 13.75 -30.23
C LYS A 32 26.84 14.29 -28.96
N MET A 33 26.63 15.60 -28.88
CA MET A 33 25.91 16.23 -27.77
C MET A 33 24.47 15.76 -27.67
N HIS A 34 23.76 15.65 -28.81
CA HIS A 34 22.39 15.13 -28.82
C HIS A 34 22.33 13.70 -28.28
N ASN A 35 23.21 12.82 -28.74
CA ASN A 35 23.27 11.44 -28.25
C ASN A 35 23.60 11.35 -26.75
N GLN A 36 24.49 12.20 -26.26
CA GLN A 36 24.80 12.27 -24.83
C GLN A 36 23.58 12.72 -24.00
N LYS A 37 22.91 13.80 -24.43
CA LYS A 37 21.67 14.25 -23.74
C LYS A 37 20.59 13.19 -23.74
N MET A 38 20.37 12.50 -24.85
CA MET A 38 19.40 11.41 -24.93
C MET A 38 19.74 10.26 -23.95
N GLN A 39 21.01 9.92 -23.80
CA GLN A 39 21.44 8.91 -22.84
C GLN A 39 21.25 9.35 -21.37
N GLU A 40 21.52 10.62 -21.08
CA GLU A 40 21.29 11.21 -19.75
C GLU A 40 19.81 11.25 -19.40
N GLU A 41 18.96 11.68 -20.34
CA GLU A 41 17.50 11.67 -20.18
C GLU A 41 16.96 10.23 -19.95
N TYR A 42 17.47 9.26 -20.69
CA TYR A 42 17.09 7.86 -20.50
C TYR A 42 17.46 7.33 -19.12
N LYS A 43 18.64 7.68 -18.60
CA LYS A 43 19.07 7.31 -17.25
C LYS A 43 18.19 7.95 -16.19
N LEU A 44 17.90 9.25 -16.34
CA LEU A 44 17.00 9.97 -15.44
C LEU A 44 15.59 9.37 -15.40
N ILE A 45 15.03 9.01 -16.56
CA ILE A 45 13.73 8.34 -16.64
C ILE A 45 13.76 6.98 -15.92
N GLN A 46 14.83 6.20 -16.11
CA GLN A 46 14.96 4.90 -15.44
C GLN A 46 15.11 5.05 -13.92
N GLU A 47 15.88 6.03 -13.46
CA GLU A 47 16.04 6.33 -12.04
C GLU A 47 14.72 6.80 -11.41
N ASN A 48 14.00 7.69 -12.07
CA ASN A 48 12.69 8.15 -11.60
C ASN A 48 11.67 6.99 -11.52
N ARG A 49 11.64 6.10 -12.51
CA ARG A 49 10.78 4.91 -12.46
C ARG A 49 11.10 4.01 -11.27
N LYS A 50 12.38 3.75 -11.01
CA LYS A 50 12.80 2.96 -9.84
C LYS A 50 12.39 3.62 -8.52
N TYR A 51 12.52 4.94 -8.47
CA TYR A 51 12.10 5.71 -7.30
C TYR A 51 10.59 5.64 -7.06
N GLU A 52 9.78 5.87 -8.12
CA GLU A 52 8.32 5.75 -8.05
C GLU A 52 7.87 4.34 -7.65
N GLU A 53 8.51 3.31 -8.18
CA GLU A 53 8.20 1.93 -7.82
C GLU A 53 8.52 1.62 -6.37
N SER A 54 9.65 2.10 -5.87
CA SER A 54 10.03 1.95 -4.46
C SER A 54 9.05 2.71 -3.55
N TYR A 55 8.63 3.90 -3.95
CA TYR A 55 7.65 4.69 -3.21
C TYR A 55 6.30 3.98 -3.13
N ARG A 56 5.78 3.48 -4.25
CA ARG A 56 4.54 2.69 -4.29
C ARG A 56 4.61 1.43 -3.42
N ALA A 57 5.73 0.70 -3.46
CA ALA A 57 5.92 -0.47 -2.62
C ALA A 57 5.86 -0.10 -1.12
N LYS A 58 6.50 1.00 -0.74
CA LYS A 58 6.47 1.50 0.63
C LYS A 58 5.06 1.93 1.06
N GLU A 59 4.31 2.58 0.18
CA GLU A 59 2.92 2.98 0.43
C GLU A 59 2.01 1.77 0.66
N VAL A 60 2.09 0.75 -0.21
CA VAL A 60 1.36 -0.52 -0.05
C VAL A 60 1.70 -1.19 1.27
N CYS A 61 3.00 -1.28 1.61
CA CYS A 61 3.46 -1.86 2.87
C CYS A 61 2.90 -1.10 4.09
N ASN A 62 2.94 0.23 4.08
CA ASN A 62 2.39 1.06 5.15
C ASN A 62 0.88 0.87 5.31
N ASN A 63 0.13 0.88 4.19
CA ASN A 63 -1.31 0.70 4.20
C ASN A 63 -1.70 -0.71 4.66
N ALA A 64 -0.97 -1.74 4.24
CA ALA A 64 -1.16 -3.11 4.72
C ALA A 64 -0.93 -3.23 6.24
N ASN A 65 0.11 -2.58 6.78
CA ASN A 65 0.38 -2.53 8.21
C ASN A 65 -0.75 -1.86 9.00
N VAL A 66 -1.28 -0.74 8.48
CA VAL A 66 -2.41 -0.03 9.11
C VAL A 66 -3.65 -0.93 9.16
N ILE A 67 -4.03 -1.55 8.04
CA ILE A 67 -5.18 -2.44 7.96
C ILE A 67 -5.01 -3.63 8.92
N ARG A 68 -3.82 -4.24 8.94
CA ARG A 68 -3.51 -5.35 9.84
C ARG A 68 -3.67 -4.95 11.31
N LEU A 69 -3.17 -3.76 11.68
CA LEU A 69 -3.28 -3.25 13.04
C LEU A 69 -4.73 -2.96 13.43
N ASP A 70 -5.50 -2.34 12.55
CA ASP A 70 -6.92 -2.05 12.78
C ASP A 70 -7.72 -3.33 13.04
N ILE A 71 -7.50 -4.36 12.21
CA ILE A 71 -8.17 -5.67 12.37
C ILE A 71 -7.77 -6.34 13.68
N ALA A 72 -6.48 -6.39 13.99
CA ALA A 72 -5.98 -7.01 15.20
C ALA A 72 -6.52 -6.29 16.46
N ASN A 73 -6.55 -4.96 16.44
CA ASN A 73 -7.13 -4.16 17.50
C ASN A 73 -8.64 -4.40 17.66
N ALA A 74 -9.38 -4.49 16.54
CA ALA A 74 -10.81 -4.78 16.59
C ALA A 74 -11.10 -6.14 17.21
N ILE A 75 -10.31 -7.17 16.86
CA ILE A 75 -10.41 -8.50 17.46
C ILE A 75 -10.07 -8.44 18.95
N PHE A 76 -8.94 -7.86 19.31
CA PHE A 76 -8.46 -7.76 20.69
C PHE A 76 -9.49 -7.08 21.59
N GLN A 77 -9.98 -5.90 21.18
CA GLN A 77 -10.97 -5.16 21.96
C GLN A 77 -12.32 -5.87 22.03
N SER A 78 -12.74 -6.55 20.95
CA SER A 78 -13.97 -7.34 20.97
C SER A 78 -13.90 -8.50 21.97
N ILE A 79 -12.80 -9.28 21.99
CA ILE A 79 -12.59 -10.34 22.97
C ILE A 79 -12.63 -9.76 24.38
N ARG A 80 -11.86 -8.71 24.63
CA ARG A 80 -11.74 -8.09 25.92
C ARG A 80 -13.05 -7.50 26.44
N SER A 81 -13.85 -6.90 25.54
CA SER A 81 -15.16 -6.34 25.91
C SER A 81 -16.19 -7.41 26.24
N LEU A 82 -16.11 -8.58 25.61
CA LEU A 82 -17.03 -9.69 25.88
C LEU A 82 -16.64 -10.52 27.10
N GLN A 83 -15.39 -10.50 27.54
CA GLN A 83 -14.93 -11.21 28.75
C GLN A 83 -15.35 -10.54 30.05
N ASN A 84 -15.37 -9.21 30.10
CA ASN A 84 -15.57 -8.45 31.34
C ASN A 84 -16.91 -7.68 31.32
N THR A 85 -18.01 -8.36 31.00
CA THR A 85 -19.32 -7.73 30.77
C THR A 85 -19.84 -6.91 31.97
N GLU A 86 -19.63 -7.37 33.20
CA GLU A 86 -20.17 -6.65 34.38
C GLU A 86 -19.37 -5.39 34.73
N GLU A 87 -18.04 -5.45 34.69
CA GLU A 87 -17.19 -4.28 34.97
C GLU A 87 -17.25 -3.24 33.85
N ARG A 88 -17.54 -3.67 32.60
CA ARG A 88 -17.49 -2.82 31.42
C ARG A 88 -18.82 -2.22 30.99
N LYS A 89 -19.91 -2.56 31.64
CA LYS A 89 -21.21 -1.86 31.45
C LYS A 89 -21.08 -0.34 31.65
N ASN A 90 -20.04 0.13 32.31
CA ASN A 90 -19.83 1.54 32.60
C ASN A 90 -18.75 2.20 31.73
N TYR A 91 -17.97 1.42 30.95
CA TYR A 91 -16.86 1.94 30.16
C TYR A 91 -16.71 1.17 28.86
N LEU A 92 -17.25 1.70 27.77
CA LEU A 92 -17.04 1.17 26.43
C LEU A 92 -16.00 2.01 25.71
N TYR A 93 -14.98 1.35 25.19
CA TYR A 93 -13.94 2.00 24.37
C TYR A 93 -14.27 1.86 22.90
N LEU A 94 -14.10 2.96 22.15
CA LEU A 94 -14.17 2.93 20.70
C LEU A 94 -13.12 2.00 20.14
N LEU A 95 -13.50 1.27 19.10
CA LEU A 95 -12.54 0.47 18.34
C LEU A 95 -11.64 1.44 17.55
N PRO A 96 -10.32 1.36 17.72
CA PRO A 96 -9.40 2.18 16.94
C PRO A 96 -9.49 1.78 15.47
N ILE A 97 -9.71 2.76 14.62
CA ILE A 97 -9.83 2.61 13.17
C ILE A 97 -9.17 3.80 12.47
N ASN A 98 -8.42 3.52 11.44
CA ASN A 98 -7.86 4.58 10.61
C ASN A 98 -8.99 5.29 9.84
N LYS A 99 -9.07 6.63 9.96
CA LYS A 99 -10.07 7.44 9.25
C LYS A 99 -9.99 7.29 7.72
N TYR A 100 -8.82 6.97 7.20
CA TYR A 100 -8.54 6.82 5.77
C TYR A 100 -8.46 5.36 5.34
N TYR A 101 -9.08 4.44 6.09
CA TYR A 101 -9.04 3.01 5.77
C TYR A 101 -9.51 2.70 4.35
N SER A 102 -10.49 3.45 3.83
CA SER A 102 -10.98 3.24 2.46
C SER A 102 -9.91 3.48 1.41
N GLN A 103 -9.05 4.50 1.61
CA GLN A 103 -7.90 4.76 0.75
C GLN A 103 -6.83 3.67 0.93
N ALA A 104 -6.57 3.26 2.17
CA ALA A 104 -5.63 2.18 2.46
C ALA A 104 -6.08 0.88 1.80
N VAL A 105 -7.35 0.50 1.89
CA VAL A 105 -7.91 -0.69 1.21
C VAL A 105 -7.87 -0.53 -0.31
N ALA A 106 -8.21 0.65 -0.85
CA ALA A 106 -8.15 0.91 -2.28
C ALA A 106 -6.73 0.79 -2.85
N SER A 107 -5.70 1.17 -2.10
CA SER A 107 -4.29 1.04 -2.52
C SER A 107 -3.85 -0.43 -2.70
N LEU A 108 -4.60 -1.38 -2.15
CA LEU A 108 -4.36 -2.81 -2.28
C LEU A 108 -5.08 -3.44 -3.48
N SER A 109 -5.81 -2.67 -4.30
CA SER A 109 -6.64 -3.17 -5.41
C SER A 109 -5.85 -4.00 -6.43
N ASP A 110 -4.58 -3.68 -6.67
CA ASP A 110 -3.69 -4.42 -7.58
C ASP A 110 -3.24 -5.78 -6.99
N LYS A 111 -3.39 -5.97 -5.69
CA LYS A 111 -2.91 -7.15 -4.95
C LYS A 111 -4.05 -8.08 -4.52
N TYR A 112 -5.27 -7.58 -4.40
CA TYR A 112 -6.44 -8.30 -3.93
C TYR A 112 -7.51 -8.40 -5.00
N ASN A 113 -8.21 -9.53 -5.05
CA ASN A 113 -9.41 -9.64 -5.88
C ASN A 113 -10.61 -8.95 -5.23
N LEU A 114 -11.67 -8.72 -6.01
CA LEU A 114 -12.88 -8.02 -5.56
C LEU A 114 -13.52 -8.67 -4.32
N LYS A 115 -13.48 -10.01 -4.22
CA LYS A 115 -14.05 -10.75 -3.09
C LYS A 115 -13.24 -10.49 -1.81
N GLU A 116 -11.92 -10.52 -1.91
CA GLU A 116 -11.03 -10.22 -0.77
C GLU A 116 -11.20 -8.78 -0.29
N LEU A 117 -11.25 -7.80 -1.22
CA LEU A 117 -11.54 -6.41 -0.88
C LEU A 117 -12.90 -6.26 -0.21
N SER A 118 -13.93 -6.98 -0.68
CA SER A 118 -15.26 -6.93 -0.06
C SER A 118 -15.25 -7.43 1.39
N TYR A 119 -14.42 -8.41 1.72
CA TYR A 119 -14.27 -8.88 3.10
C TYR A 119 -13.67 -7.80 4.01
N LEU A 120 -12.67 -7.05 3.52
CA LEU A 120 -12.11 -5.92 4.26
C LEU A 120 -13.17 -4.85 4.50
N TYR A 121 -13.85 -4.38 3.44
CA TYR A 121 -14.90 -3.37 3.58
C TYR A 121 -16.06 -3.80 4.48
N GLN A 122 -16.48 -5.08 4.42
CA GLN A 122 -17.50 -5.59 5.32
C GLN A 122 -17.05 -5.53 6.78
N LEU A 123 -15.80 -5.91 7.05
CA LEU A 123 -15.26 -5.87 8.41
C LEU A 123 -15.20 -4.44 8.94
N TYR A 124 -14.69 -3.50 8.14
CA TYR A 124 -14.67 -2.09 8.49
C TYR A 124 -16.07 -1.51 8.71
N GLY A 125 -17.03 -1.88 7.87
CA GLY A 125 -18.43 -1.46 8.05
C GLY A 125 -19.04 -1.95 9.36
N ILE A 126 -18.67 -3.18 9.81
CA ILE A 126 -19.10 -3.69 11.12
C ILE A 126 -18.42 -2.89 12.24
N ILE A 127 -17.12 -2.59 12.13
CA ILE A 127 -16.38 -1.80 13.12
C ILE A 127 -16.98 -0.39 13.24
N GLU A 128 -17.28 0.27 12.14
CA GLU A 128 -17.93 1.60 12.13
C GLU A 128 -19.31 1.56 12.78
N LYS A 129 -20.10 0.50 12.50
CA LYS A 129 -21.38 0.32 13.13
C LYS A 129 -21.24 0.18 14.64
N VAL A 130 -20.29 -0.64 15.11
CA VAL A 130 -20.03 -0.81 16.55
C VAL A 130 -19.64 0.52 17.19
N ASN A 131 -18.74 1.28 16.56
CA ASN A 131 -18.33 2.58 17.07
C ASN A 131 -19.52 3.56 17.16
N ARG A 132 -20.43 3.56 16.19
CA ARG A 132 -21.65 4.37 16.23
C ARG A 132 -22.56 3.93 17.37
N ASP A 133 -22.77 2.62 17.54
CA ASP A 133 -23.59 2.09 18.62
C ASP A 133 -22.98 2.46 20.01
N ILE A 134 -21.65 2.50 20.14
CA ILE A 134 -20.95 2.98 21.33
C ILE A 134 -21.17 4.48 21.56
N TYR A 135 -21.15 5.32 20.53
CA TYR A 135 -21.43 6.75 20.66
C TYR A 135 -22.86 7.03 21.10
N GLU A 136 -23.82 6.22 20.65
CA GLU A 136 -25.24 6.35 20.97
C GLU A 136 -25.57 5.76 22.35
N TRP A 137 -24.67 4.92 22.90
CA TRP A 137 -24.89 4.28 24.19
C TRP A 137 -24.78 5.27 25.34
N THR A 138 -25.74 5.15 26.28
CA THR A 138 -25.75 5.91 27.53
C THR A 138 -25.66 4.94 28.71
N ILE A 139 -24.95 5.33 29.79
CA ILE A 139 -24.81 4.49 31.00
C ILE A 139 -26.20 4.18 31.56
N GLY A 140 -26.46 2.89 31.71
CA GLY A 140 -27.75 2.36 32.25
C GLY A 140 -28.74 1.95 31.16
N ASP A 141 -28.47 2.25 29.87
CA ASP A 141 -29.27 1.76 28.73
C ASP A 141 -28.82 0.33 28.38
N THR A 142 -29.59 -0.64 28.84
CA THR A 142 -29.31 -2.08 28.61
C THR A 142 -29.52 -2.48 27.17
N ASP A 143 -30.51 -1.91 26.48
CA ASP A 143 -30.81 -2.25 25.09
C ASP A 143 -29.72 -1.72 24.14
N ALA A 144 -29.22 -0.51 24.40
CA ALA A 144 -28.09 0.03 23.65
C ALA A 144 -26.80 -0.76 23.93
N TYR A 145 -26.58 -1.21 25.19
CA TYR A 145 -25.46 -2.06 25.53
C TYR A 145 -25.49 -3.41 24.80
N ASP A 146 -26.67 -4.04 24.73
CA ASP A 146 -26.82 -5.32 24.02
C ASP A 146 -26.58 -5.19 22.52
N LYS A 147 -26.90 -4.04 21.89
CA LYS A 147 -26.52 -3.74 20.49
C LYS A 147 -25.01 -3.70 20.31
N VAL A 148 -24.30 -2.99 21.19
CA VAL A 148 -22.83 -2.91 21.16
C VAL A 148 -22.21 -4.29 21.36
N LYS A 149 -22.69 -5.08 22.33
CA LYS A 149 -22.26 -6.46 22.59
C LYS A 149 -22.44 -7.33 21.35
N THR A 150 -23.61 -7.30 20.73
CA THR A 150 -23.90 -8.00 19.46
C THR A 150 -22.94 -7.57 18.35
N GLY A 151 -22.56 -6.31 18.33
CA GLY A 151 -21.56 -5.78 17.39
C GLY A 151 -20.18 -6.43 17.58
N PHE A 152 -19.69 -6.51 18.80
CA PHE A 152 -18.43 -7.21 19.11
C PHE A 152 -18.50 -8.71 18.76
N GLU A 153 -19.59 -9.39 19.09
CA GLU A 153 -19.83 -10.77 18.68
C GLU A 153 -19.82 -10.94 17.17
N THR A 154 -20.39 -9.98 16.43
CA THR A 154 -20.42 -9.98 14.96
C THR A 154 -19.01 -9.87 14.36
N ILE A 155 -18.13 -9.03 14.91
CA ILE A 155 -16.73 -8.94 14.50
C ILE A 155 -16.04 -10.31 14.66
N LEU A 156 -16.18 -10.92 15.85
CA LEU A 156 -15.55 -12.21 16.12
C LEU A 156 -16.16 -13.34 15.29
N TYR A 157 -17.48 -13.34 15.08
CA TYR A 157 -18.14 -14.31 14.23
C TYR A 157 -17.68 -14.22 12.77
N LYS A 158 -17.47 -13.00 12.24
CA LYS A 158 -16.90 -12.81 10.92
C LYS A 158 -15.52 -13.44 10.78
N MET A 159 -14.69 -13.32 11.81
CA MET A 159 -13.31 -13.82 11.79
C MET A 159 -13.20 -15.33 12.07
N TYR A 160 -14.01 -15.85 12.99
CA TYR A 160 -13.86 -17.20 13.54
C TYR A 160 -15.04 -18.13 13.27
N GLY A 161 -16.15 -17.61 12.68
CA GLY A 161 -17.37 -18.39 12.52
C GLY A 161 -17.87 -18.89 13.86
N ASP A 162 -18.38 -20.12 13.92
CA ASP A 162 -18.91 -20.73 15.16
C ASP A 162 -17.87 -20.93 16.26
N ASN A 163 -16.57 -20.86 15.92
CA ASN A 163 -15.49 -20.97 16.89
C ASN A 163 -15.29 -19.72 17.75
N PHE A 164 -15.96 -18.59 17.46
CA PHE A 164 -15.76 -17.33 18.17
C PHE A 164 -15.95 -17.47 19.70
N ARG A 165 -16.87 -18.36 20.15
CA ARG A 165 -17.08 -18.64 21.58
C ARG A 165 -15.85 -19.24 22.26
N LYS A 166 -15.04 -20.04 21.54
CA LYS A 166 -13.79 -20.59 22.07
C LYS A 166 -12.71 -19.51 22.16
N VAL A 167 -12.74 -18.53 21.24
CA VAL A 167 -11.79 -17.44 21.23
C VAL A 167 -12.04 -16.44 22.36
N ILE A 168 -13.30 -16.19 22.72
CA ILE A 168 -13.64 -15.31 23.87
C ILE A 168 -13.01 -15.81 25.20
N ILE A 169 -12.75 -17.11 25.35
CA ILE A 169 -12.17 -17.67 26.60
C ILE A 169 -10.66 -17.42 26.67
N ILE A 170 -10.01 -17.14 25.53
CA ILE A 170 -8.55 -16.91 25.45
C ILE A 170 -8.22 -15.55 26.10
N ASN A 171 -7.19 -15.51 26.94
CA ASN A 171 -6.71 -14.24 27.47
C ASN A 171 -5.92 -13.49 26.39
N PRO A 172 -6.46 -12.38 25.82
CA PRO A 172 -5.82 -11.68 24.71
C PRO A 172 -4.54 -10.94 25.12
N ASP A 173 -4.35 -10.65 26.41
CA ASP A 173 -3.15 -9.98 26.91
C ASP A 173 -1.91 -10.92 26.94
N LYS A 174 -2.12 -12.24 26.76
CA LYS A 174 -1.06 -13.26 26.78
C LYS A 174 -0.63 -13.74 25.41
N ILE A 175 -1.28 -13.30 24.36
CA ILE A 175 -1.00 -13.70 22.97
C ILE A 175 -0.58 -12.50 22.15
N SER A 176 0.22 -12.75 21.11
CA SER A 176 0.60 -11.69 20.17
C SER A 176 -0.56 -11.29 19.26
N TYR A 177 -0.54 -10.08 18.71
CA TYR A 177 -1.53 -9.64 17.72
C TYR A 177 -1.61 -10.54 16.49
N ILE A 178 -0.50 -11.16 16.09
CA ILE A 178 -0.48 -12.10 14.97
C ILE A 178 -1.23 -13.39 15.34
N GLU A 179 -1.07 -13.90 16.56
CA GLU A 179 -1.76 -15.09 17.02
C GLU A 179 -3.27 -14.90 17.13
N LEU A 180 -3.77 -13.66 17.29
CA LEU A 180 -5.20 -13.37 17.27
C LEU A 180 -5.87 -13.84 15.98
N TYR A 181 -5.21 -13.76 14.83
CA TYR A 181 -5.80 -14.14 13.56
C TYR A 181 -5.08 -15.31 12.86
N LYS A 182 -3.83 -15.62 13.26
CA LYS A 182 -3.04 -16.72 12.71
C LYS A 182 -3.15 -17.96 13.61
N ASN A 183 -4.37 -18.48 13.72
CA ASN A 183 -4.67 -19.63 14.54
C ASN A 183 -5.66 -20.58 13.80
N ASP A 184 -5.98 -21.72 14.42
CA ASP A 184 -6.85 -22.74 13.82
C ASP A 184 -8.34 -22.39 13.90
N TYR A 185 -8.72 -21.39 14.69
CA TYR A 185 -10.10 -20.93 14.81
C TYR A 185 -10.50 -19.96 13.72
N THR A 186 -9.53 -19.27 13.10
CA THR A 186 -9.79 -18.30 12.02
C THR A 186 -10.31 -19.02 10.78
N ILE A 187 -11.44 -18.55 10.26
CA ILE A 187 -12.02 -19.14 9.05
C ILE A 187 -11.14 -18.92 7.82
N LYS A 188 -11.12 -19.90 6.91
CA LYS A 188 -10.22 -19.93 5.77
C LYS A 188 -10.17 -18.63 4.95
N PRO A 189 -11.31 -17.98 4.59
CA PRO A 189 -11.26 -16.74 3.80
C PRO A 189 -10.47 -15.60 4.46
N TYR A 190 -10.63 -15.43 5.77
CA TYR A 190 -9.86 -14.41 6.50
C TYR A 190 -8.44 -14.85 6.80
N LYS A 191 -8.20 -16.15 7.00
CA LYS A 191 -6.84 -16.68 7.17
C LYS A 191 -5.98 -16.42 5.93
N ASP A 192 -6.53 -16.71 4.74
CA ASP A 192 -5.83 -16.49 3.46
C ASP A 192 -5.63 -14.98 3.19
N LEU A 193 -6.65 -14.16 3.45
CA LEU A 193 -6.60 -12.71 3.29
C LEU A 193 -5.53 -12.07 4.19
N LEU A 194 -5.49 -12.45 5.47
CA LEU A 194 -4.56 -11.88 6.45
C LEU A 194 -3.13 -12.39 6.25
N ALA A 195 -2.96 -13.65 5.80
CA ALA A 195 -1.64 -14.15 5.42
C ALA A 195 -1.06 -13.32 4.25
N LYS A 196 -1.88 -13.02 3.24
CA LYS A 196 -1.50 -12.16 2.13
C LYS A 196 -1.20 -10.72 2.58
N LEU A 197 -1.94 -10.23 3.59
CA LEU A 197 -1.68 -8.92 4.18
C LEU A 197 -0.34 -8.90 4.92
N ASP A 198 0.00 -9.96 5.65
CA ASP A 198 1.30 -10.11 6.32
C ASP A 198 2.45 -10.07 5.32
N ASP A 199 2.30 -10.74 4.16
CA ASP A 199 3.31 -10.73 3.09
C ASP A 199 3.52 -9.30 2.52
N LEU A 200 2.43 -8.54 2.36
CA LEU A 200 2.48 -7.15 1.89
C LEU A 200 3.08 -6.19 2.93
N CYS A 201 3.06 -6.54 4.22
CA CYS A 201 3.69 -5.75 5.29
C CYS A 201 5.23 -5.80 5.24
N LEU A 202 5.83 -6.74 4.49
CA LEU A 202 7.27 -6.87 4.34
C LEU A 202 7.72 -6.19 3.05
N LEU A 203 8.35 -5.02 3.17
CA LEU A 203 8.84 -4.26 2.02
C LEU A 203 9.77 -5.07 1.11
N GLU A 204 10.58 -5.95 1.70
CA GLU A 204 11.47 -6.84 0.96
C GLU A 204 10.73 -7.79 0.01
N ASN A 205 9.57 -8.32 0.42
CA ASN A 205 8.75 -9.19 -0.42
C ASN A 205 8.19 -8.44 -1.63
N LEU A 206 7.72 -7.20 -1.43
CA LEU A 206 7.21 -6.35 -2.50
C LEU A 206 8.28 -5.97 -3.52
N LEU A 207 9.53 -5.80 -3.08
CA LEU A 207 10.66 -5.48 -3.97
C LEU A 207 11.16 -6.72 -4.71
N LYS A 208 11.14 -7.91 -4.11
CA LYS A 208 11.53 -9.19 -4.74
C LYS A 208 10.56 -9.62 -5.85
N GLU A 209 9.25 -9.55 -5.62
CA GLU A 209 8.25 -9.88 -6.65
C GLU A 209 8.47 -9.13 -7.97
N LYS A 210 8.92 -7.87 -7.89
CA LYS A 210 9.17 -7.03 -9.06
C LYS A 210 10.46 -7.40 -9.81
N THR A 211 11.48 -7.87 -9.09
CA THR A 211 12.75 -8.32 -9.73
C THR A 211 12.53 -9.60 -10.53
N GLU A 212 11.73 -10.52 -10.01
CA GLU A 212 11.40 -11.78 -10.70
C GLU A 212 10.41 -11.58 -11.87
N GLY A 213 9.50 -10.63 -11.76
CA GLY A 213 8.55 -10.28 -12.83
C GLY A 213 9.20 -9.61 -14.04
N ASN A 214 10.33 -8.92 -13.85
CA ASN A 214 11.10 -8.27 -14.93
C ASN A 214 12.04 -9.23 -15.68
N ILE A 215 12.33 -10.41 -15.12
CA ILE A 215 13.18 -11.44 -15.78
C ILE A 215 12.34 -12.31 -16.73
N LYS A 216 11.00 -12.29 -16.61
CA LYS A 216 10.08 -13.12 -17.43
C LYS A 216 9.42 -12.36 -18.60
N LYS A 217 9.81 -11.13 -18.87
CA LYS A 217 9.43 -10.35 -20.06
C LYS A 217 10.64 -10.07 -20.92
#